data_54bdb79a997f28498d5c3edf2db22404
#
_entry.id   54bdb79a997f28498d5c3edf2db22404
#
_cell.length_a   1.000
_cell.length_b   1.000
_cell.length_c   1.000
_cell.angle_alpha   90.00
_cell.angle_beta   90.00
_cell.angle_gamma   90.00
#
_symmetry.space_group_name_H-M   'P 1'
#
loop_
_entity.id
_entity.type
_entity.pdbx_description
1 polymer ?
#
loop_
_entity_poly.entity_id
_entity_poly.type
_entity_poly.pdbx_seq_one_letter_code
_entity_poly.pdbx_strand_id
1 'polypeptide(L)'
;MNIPPQSKKILNFLRKPSIERDCVLFITVLLLGNVVWKLLIKGSDETHPLLMGQHDIYGLFVPVIELLTHHCHTLLQWTGCPVVMDGFHLLYPNGNGIEIVWGCTALKQIFLFSILLLAASGPIHHKLWFIPVGWIMLYLFNLLRISFIVAIVGHHPEYFEILHGFILKYAFYIFIWSLWLLWEELFVKYK
;
A
#
# COMPACT_ATOMS: atom_id res chain seq x y z
N MET A 1 19.85 -9.50 38.90
CA MET A 1 19.37 -10.33 37.79
C MET A 1 20.36 -10.19 36.64
N ASN A 2 21.25 -11.20 36.42
CA ASN A 2 22.28 -11.11 35.40
C ASN A 2 21.66 -11.42 34.03
N ILE A 3 21.49 -10.38 33.20
CA ILE A 3 21.00 -10.52 31.85
C ILE A 3 22.12 -11.20 31.00
N PRO A 4 21.82 -12.30 30.29
CA PRO A 4 22.82 -13.03 29.50
C PRO A 4 23.44 -12.11 28.42
N PRO A 5 24.72 -12.33 28.07
CA PRO A 5 25.48 -11.43 27.20
C PRO A 5 24.86 -11.24 25.80
N GLN A 6 24.12 -12.23 25.31
CA GLN A 6 23.39 -12.15 24.04
C GLN A 6 22.21 -11.17 24.13
N SER A 7 21.47 -11.16 25.24
CA SER A 7 20.34 -10.22 25.44
C SER A 7 20.84 -8.78 25.56
N LYS A 8 22.04 -8.56 26.13
CA LYS A 8 22.66 -7.22 26.17
C LYS A 8 23.06 -6.71 24.78
N LYS A 9 23.54 -7.59 23.89
CA LYS A 9 23.86 -7.22 22.51
C LYS A 9 22.61 -6.84 21.72
N ILE A 10 21.52 -7.60 21.86
CA ILE A 10 20.23 -7.31 21.23
C ILE A 10 19.66 -5.99 21.78
N LEU A 11 19.71 -5.78 23.08
CA LEU A 11 19.22 -4.54 23.72
C LEU A 11 20.04 -3.31 23.27
N ASN A 12 21.35 -3.45 23.13
CA ASN A 12 22.23 -2.39 22.63
C ASN A 12 22.02 -2.11 21.13
N PHE A 13 21.74 -3.13 20.33
CA PHE A 13 21.37 -2.98 18.91
C PHE A 13 20.06 -2.20 18.77
N LEU A 14 19.04 -2.54 19.55
CA LEU A 14 17.75 -1.85 19.54
C LEU A 14 17.81 -0.41 20.08
N ARG A 15 18.80 -0.09 20.90
CA ARG A 15 18.91 1.21 21.58
C ARG A 15 19.72 2.25 20.80
N LYS A 16 20.64 1.82 19.92
CA LYS A 16 21.44 2.75 19.10
C LYS A 16 20.75 2.99 17.77
N PRO A 17 20.48 4.25 17.35
CA PRO A 17 19.99 4.55 16.02
C PRO A 17 21.08 4.14 15.01
N SER A 18 20.77 3.19 14.15
CA SER A 18 21.64 2.75 13.05
C SER A 18 20.78 2.38 11.85
N ILE A 19 21.29 2.63 10.66
CA ILE A 19 20.63 2.27 9.40
C ILE A 19 20.28 0.78 9.37
N GLU A 20 21.16 -0.08 9.89
CA GLU A 20 20.94 -1.52 9.94
C GLU A 20 19.72 -1.89 10.79
N ARG A 21 19.60 -1.29 11.98
CA ARG A 21 18.43 -1.48 12.85
C ARG A 21 17.14 -1.04 12.16
N ASP A 22 17.19 0.10 11.51
CA ASP A 22 16.02 0.71 10.89
C ASP A 22 15.57 -0.10 9.67
N CYS A 23 16.51 -0.65 8.89
CA CYS A 23 16.20 -1.59 7.82
C CYS A 23 15.60 -2.91 8.36
N VAL A 24 16.17 -3.47 9.43
CA VAL A 24 15.64 -4.68 10.07
C VAL A 24 14.23 -4.44 10.61
N LEU A 25 14.00 -3.30 11.26
CA LEU A 25 12.69 -2.90 11.75
C LEU A 25 11.69 -2.78 10.60
N PHE A 26 12.05 -2.09 9.52
CA PHE A 26 11.24 -1.93 8.33
C PHE A 26 10.80 -3.29 7.76
N ILE A 27 11.77 -4.18 7.50
CA ILE A 27 11.48 -5.51 6.95
C ILE A 27 10.61 -6.33 7.91
N THR A 28 10.94 -6.32 9.20
CA THR A 28 10.21 -7.08 10.22
C THR A 28 8.77 -6.62 10.34
N VAL A 29 8.54 -5.30 10.39
CA VAL A 29 7.19 -4.72 10.48
C VAL A 29 6.38 -5.01 9.22
N LEU A 30 6.98 -4.92 8.03
CA LEU A 30 6.29 -5.28 6.79
C LEU A 30 5.91 -6.75 6.73
N LEU A 31 6.80 -7.65 7.14
CA LEU A 31 6.52 -9.09 7.16
C LEU A 31 5.41 -9.43 8.17
N LEU A 32 5.55 -8.97 9.42
CA LEU A 32 4.55 -9.18 10.46
C LEU A 32 3.22 -8.52 10.11
N GLY A 33 3.24 -7.30 9.60
CA GLY A 33 2.04 -6.60 9.16
C GLY A 33 1.30 -7.32 8.03
N ASN A 34 2.05 -7.92 7.10
CA ASN A 34 1.48 -8.77 6.04
C ASN A 34 0.82 -10.02 6.60
N VAL A 35 1.44 -10.66 7.60
CA VAL A 35 0.83 -11.82 8.29
C VAL A 35 -0.43 -11.40 9.04
N VAL A 36 -0.36 -10.31 9.80
CA VAL A 36 -1.53 -9.77 10.54
C VAL A 36 -2.68 -9.45 9.58
N TRP A 37 -2.40 -8.77 8.46
CA TRP A 37 -3.41 -8.49 7.44
C TRP A 37 -4.09 -9.76 6.93
N LYS A 38 -3.32 -10.79 6.56
CA LYS A 38 -3.84 -12.08 6.08
C LYS A 38 -4.63 -12.85 7.14
N LEU A 39 -4.32 -12.67 8.42
CA LEU A 39 -5.07 -13.27 9.52
C LEU A 39 -6.39 -12.54 9.77
N LEU A 40 -6.39 -11.20 9.62
CA LEU A 40 -7.57 -10.36 9.82
C LEU A 40 -8.55 -10.46 8.64
N ILE A 41 -8.05 -10.42 7.41
CA ILE A 41 -8.84 -10.37 6.20
C ILE A 41 -8.59 -11.64 5.39
N LYS A 42 -9.63 -12.48 5.33
CA LYS A 42 -9.65 -13.72 4.57
C LYS A 42 -10.50 -13.56 3.32
N GLY A 43 -9.91 -13.82 2.18
CA GLY A 43 -10.53 -13.74 0.86
C GLY A 43 -9.46 -13.68 -0.21
N SER A 44 -9.78 -14.00 -1.45
CA SER A 44 -8.89 -13.73 -2.58
C SER A 44 -9.03 -12.27 -3.01
N ASP A 45 -8.01 -11.70 -3.64
CA ASP A 45 -8.02 -10.31 -4.09
C ASP A 45 -9.14 -10.02 -5.12
N GLU A 46 -9.73 -11.07 -5.69
CA GLU A 46 -10.68 -11.02 -6.80
C GLU A 46 -12.08 -11.50 -6.46
N THR A 47 -12.30 -12.19 -5.32
CA THR A 47 -13.56 -12.89 -5.06
C THR A 47 -14.25 -12.49 -3.76
N HIS A 48 -15.57 -12.65 -3.76
CA HIS A 48 -16.44 -12.62 -2.60
C HIS A 48 -16.60 -14.02 -1.96
N PRO A 49 -16.85 -14.13 -0.65
CA PRO A 49 -16.91 -13.05 0.34
C PRO A 49 -15.54 -12.61 0.85
N LEU A 50 -15.44 -11.37 1.34
CA LEU A 50 -14.27 -10.87 2.06
C LEU A 50 -14.54 -10.94 3.55
N LEU A 51 -13.90 -11.89 4.23
CA LEU A 51 -14.24 -12.21 5.62
C LEU A 51 -13.26 -11.60 6.63
N MET A 52 -13.80 -10.92 7.63
CA MET A 52 -13.12 -10.62 8.87
C MET A 52 -13.76 -11.40 10.01
N GLY A 53 -13.11 -12.47 10.46
CA GLY A 53 -13.70 -13.46 11.35
C GLY A 53 -14.83 -14.22 10.66
N GLN A 54 -16.07 -13.99 11.08
CA GLN A 54 -17.31 -14.60 10.52
C GLN A 54 -18.15 -13.61 9.71
N HIS A 55 -17.74 -12.33 9.62
CA HIS A 55 -18.51 -11.27 8.97
C HIS A 55 -17.95 -10.98 7.58
N ASP A 56 -18.83 -10.88 6.60
CA ASP A 56 -18.48 -10.34 5.29
C ASP A 56 -18.36 -8.83 5.37
N ILE A 57 -17.15 -8.34 5.08
CA ILE A 57 -16.81 -6.91 5.14
C ILE A 57 -16.65 -6.29 3.75
N TYR A 58 -16.97 -7.02 2.69
CA TYR A 58 -16.82 -6.52 1.32
C TYR A 58 -17.56 -5.21 1.10
N GLY A 59 -18.76 -5.06 1.64
CA GLY A 59 -19.55 -3.84 1.56
C GLY A 59 -18.83 -2.58 2.06
N LEU A 60 -17.86 -2.72 2.96
CA LEU A 60 -17.04 -1.58 3.43
C LEU A 60 -16.00 -1.12 2.39
N PHE A 61 -15.62 -2.00 1.46
CA PHE A 61 -14.66 -1.69 0.40
C PHE A 61 -15.32 -1.09 -0.84
N VAL A 62 -16.60 -1.39 -1.07
CA VAL A 62 -17.37 -0.92 -2.23
C VAL A 62 -17.25 0.59 -2.46
N PRO A 63 -17.49 1.48 -1.47
CA PRO A 63 -17.36 2.92 -1.68
C PRO A 63 -15.94 3.36 -2.07
N VAL A 64 -14.92 2.65 -1.57
CA VAL A 64 -13.51 2.94 -1.89
C VAL A 64 -13.19 2.50 -3.31
N ILE A 65 -13.71 1.35 -3.75
CA ILE A 65 -13.57 0.85 -5.12
C ILE A 65 -14.23 1.82 -6.10
N GLU A 66 -15.48 2.23 -5.82
CA GLU A 66 -16.22 3.20 -6.64
C GLU A 66 -15.47 4.53 -6.79
N LEU A 67 -15.02 5.09 -5.66
CA LEU A 67 -14.25 6.34 -5.63
C LEU A 67 -12.98 6.23 -6.47
N LEU A 68 -12.24 5.12 -6.32
CA LEU A 68 -11.00 4.88 -7.04
C LEU A 68 -11.26 4.72 -8.54
N THR A 69 -12.30 3.95 -8.92
CA THR A 69 -12.69 3.75 -10.33
C THR A 69 -13.07 5.08 -10.99
N HIS A 70 -13.86 5.90 -10.29
CA HIS A 70 -14.26 7.22 -10.78
C HIS A 70 -13.05 8.15 -10.97
N HIS A 71 -12.14 8.19 -10.01
CA HIS A 71 -10.92 9.02 -10.12
C HIS A 71 -9.99 8.52 -11.23
N CYS A 72 -9.82 7.20 -11.38
CA CYS A 72 -9.05 6.62 -12.50
C CYS A 72 -9.66 6.98 -13.85
N HIS A 73 -10.99 6.83 -13.99
CA HIS A 73 -11.72 7.20 -15.20
C HIS A 73 -11.50 8.68 -15.55
N THR A 74 -11.70 9.57 -14.57
CA THR A 74 -11.50 11.02 -14.77
C THR A 74 -10.08 11.35 -15.20
N LEU A 75 -9.07 10.75 -14.56
CA LEU A 75 -7.67 10.95 -14.90
C LEU A 75 -7.35 10.47 -16.33
N LEU A 76 -7.88 9.30 -16.70
CA LEU A 76 -7.70 8.74 -18.03
C LEU A 76 -8.37 9.58 -19.12
N GLN A 77 -9.56 10.12 -18.86
CA GLN A 77 -10.21 11.07 -19.77
C GLN A 77 -9.37 12.34 -19.98
N TRP A 78 -8.77 12.90 -18.91
CA TRP A 78 -7.89 14.06 -19.04
C TRP A 78 -6.65 13.79 -19.88
N THR A 79 -6.18 12.55 -19.91
CA THR A 79 -5.05 12.14 -20.77
C THR A 79 -5.48 11.78 -22.19
N GLY A 80 -6.77 11.87 -22.52
CA GLY A 80 -7.32 11.57 -23.84
C GLY A 80 -7.53 10.07 -24.10
N CYS A 81 -7.46 9.22 -23.09
CA CYS A 81 -7.74 7.80 -23.24
C CYS A 81 -9.25 7.57 -23.41
N PRO A 82 -9.71 6.85 -24.46
CA PRO A 82 -11.13 6.62 -24.74
C PRO A 82 -11.70 5.48 -23.86
N VAL A 83 -11.65 5.67 -22.55
CA VAL A 83 -12.09 4.65 -21.57
C VAL A 83 -13.51 4.96 -21.13
N VAL A 84 -14.35 3.94 -21.07
CA VAL A 84 -15.72 3.96 -20.55
C VAL A 84 -15.72 3.25 -19.20
N MET A 85 -16.43 3.81 -18.23
CA MET A 85 -16.65 3.20 -16.92
C MET A 85 -17.99 2.46 -16.93
N ASP A 86 -17.96 1.17 -16.58
CA ASP A 86 -19.15 0.32 -16.36
C ASP A 86 -19.01 -0.39 -15.01
N GLY A 87 -19.72 0.12 -13.99
CA GLY A 87 -19.54 -0.32 -12.60
C GLY A 87 -18.10 -0.14 -12.13
N PHE A 88 -17.41 -1.22 -11.82
CA PHE A 88 -16.01 -1.24 -11.40
C PHE A 88 -15.04 -1.50 -12.56
N HIS A 89 -15.54 -1.63 -13.79
CA HIS A 89 -14.74 -1.89 -14.97
C HIS A 89 -14.39 -0.59 -15.68
N LEU A 90 -13.15 -0.52 -16.14
CA LEU A 90 -12.63 0.51 -17.05
C LEU A 90 -12.31 -0.15 -18.38
N LEU A 91 -13.15 0.10 -19.38
CA LEU A 91 -13.15 -0.59 -20.67
C LEU A 91 -12.79 0.35 -21.82
N TYR A 92 -11.97 -0.14 -22.74
CA TYR A 92 -11.71 0.49 -24.04
C TYR A 92 -12.74 0.03 -25.07
N PRO A 93 -12.95 0.81 -26.17
CA PRO A 93 -13.88 0.43 -27.25
C PRO A 93 -13.54 -0.90 -27.95
N ASN A 94 -12.30 -1.36 -27.85
CA ASN A 94 -11.85 -2.65 -28.38
C ASN A 94 -12.19 -3.85 -27.45
N GLY A 95 -12.85 -3.61 -26.32
CA GLY A 95 -13.22 -4.62 -25.32
C GLY A 95 -12.13 -4.93 -24.28
N ASN A 96 -10.93 -4.38 -24.45
CA ASN A 96 -9.87 -4.52 -23.43
C ASN A 96 -10.16 -3.62 -22.24
N GLY A 97 -9.72 -4.02 -21.05
CA GLY A 97 -9.87 -3.20 -19.84
C GLY A 97 -9.50 -3.96 -18.60
N ILE A 98 -9.77 -3.36 -17.46
CA ILE A 98 -9.57 -3.99 -16.17
C ILE A 98 -10.77 -3.75 -15.25
N GLU A 99 -11.01 -4.68 -14.34
CA GLU A 99 -11.88 -4.52 -13.19
C GLU A 99 -11.07 -4.04 -11.99
N ILE A 100 -11.58 -3.02 -11.31
CA ILE A 100 -10.98 -2.55 -10.05
C ILE A 100 -11.62 -3.30 -8.89
N VAL A 101 -10.85 -4.20 -8.30
CA VAL A 101 -11.25 -5.03 -7.17
C VAL A 101 -10.75 -4.45 -5.84
N TRP A 102 -11.23 -4.96 -4.72
CA TRP A 102 -10.84 -4.48 -3.38
C TRP A 102 -9.31 -4.52 -3.15
N GLY A 103 -8.61 -5.51 -3.71
CA GLY A 103 -7.16 -5.60 -3.65
C GLY A 103 -6.41 -4.42 -4.32
N CYS A 104 -7.10 -3.71 -5.22
CA CYS A 104 -6.57 -2.53 -5.90
C CYS A 104 -6.68 -1.23 -5.08
N THR A 105 -7.38 -1.24 -3.92
CA THR A 105 -7.71 -0.01 -3.16
C THR A 105 -6.55 0.61 -2.39
N ALA A 106 -5.39 -0.04 -2.33
CA ALA A 106 -4.23 0.32 -1.50
C ALA A 106 -4.48 0.32 0.03
N LEU A 107 -5.63 -0.14 0.51
CA LEU A 107 -5.94 -0.16 1.95
C LEU A 107 -4.94 -1.02 2.74
N LYS A 108 -4.47 -2.13 2.17
CA LYS A 108 -3.41 -2.94 2.75
C LYS A 108 -2.10 -2.15 2.90
N GLN A 109 -1.72 -1.39 1.90
CA GLN A 109 -0.51 -0.58 1.90
C GLN A 109 -0.61 0.58 2.90
N ILE A 110 -1.78 1.21 3.01
CA ILE A 110 -2.11 2.22 4.02
C ILE A 110 -1.99 1.63 5.42
N PHE A 111 -2.52 0.43 5.65
CA PHE A 111 -2.37 -0.29 6.91
C PHE A 111 -0.91 -0.57 7.23
N LEU A 112 -0.15 -1.14 6.29
CA LEU A 112 1.28 -1.46 6.48
C LEU A 112 2.11 -0.21 6.77
N PHE A 113 1.87 0.89 6.06
CA PHE A 113 2.51 2.18 6.30
C PHE A 113 2.18 2.71 7.69
N SER A 114 0.92 2.62 8.11
CA SER A 114 0.48 3.11 9.43
C SER A 114 1.17 2.36 10.57
N ILE A 115 1.20 1.03 10.55
CA ILE A 115 1.89 0.26 11.59
C ILE A 115 3.40 0.46 11.55
N LEU A 116 3.98 0.65 10.37
CA LEU A 116 5.40 0.97 10.22
C LEU A 116 5.75 2.28 10.92
N LEU A 117 4.98 3.34 10.67
CA LEU A 117 5.20 4.64 11.33
C LEU A 117 4.90 4.61 12.82
N LEU A 118 3.89 3.85 13.26
CA LEU A 118 3.61 3.69 14.68
C LEU A 118 4.76 2.97 15.41
N ALA A 119 5.36 1.97 14.77
CA ALA A 119 6.50 1.24 15.30
C ALA A 119 7.84 2.02 15.20
N ALA A 120 7.97 2.93 14.25
CA ALA A 120 9.17 3.74 14.05
C ALA A 120 9.43 4.66 15.26
N SER A 121 10.69 5.03 15.46
CA SER A 121 11.08 6.03 16.47
C SER A 121 10.56 7.42 16.08
N GLY A 122 10.55 8.35 17.03
CA GLY A 122 10.20 9.76 16.80
C GLY A 122 8.97 10.25 17.55
N PRO A 123 8.71 11.56 17.53
CA PRO A 123 7.69 12.19 18.36
C PRO A 123 6.27 11.92 17.84
N ILE A 124 5.39 11.51 18.75
CA ILE A 124 4.01 11.10 18.42
C ILE A 124 3.20 12.21 17.74
N HIS A 125 3.41 13.48 18.12
CA HIS A 125 2.67 14.60 17.52
C HIS A 125 2.95 14.78 16.01
N HIS A 126 4.16 14.44 15.55
CA HIS A 126 4.46 14.44 14.13
C HIS A 126 3.84 13.23 13.41
N LYS A 127 3.70 12.08 14.07
CA LYS A 127 3.02 10.92 13.50
C LYS A 127 1.55 11.20 13.22
N LEU A 128 0.87 11.96 14.09
CA LEU A 128 -0.55 12.27 13.95
C LEU A 128 -0.91 13.00 12.66
N TRP A 129 -0.01 13.79 12.11
CA TRP A 129 -0.26 14.47 10.84
C TRP A 129 0.44 13.79 9.67
N PHE A 130 1.63 13.18 9.88
CA PHE A 130 2.38 12.54 8.82
C PHE A 130 1.70 11.26 8.29
N ILE A 131 1.04 10.49 9.18
CA ILE A 131 0.27 9.30 8.78
C ILE A 131 -0.87 9.68 7.81
N PRO A 132 -1.77 10.63 8.11
CA PRO A 132 -2.81 11.06 7.17
C PRO A 132 -2.25 11.60 5.84
N VAL A 133 -1.18 12.38 5.88
CA VAL A 133 -0.51 12.84 4.66
C VAL A 133 0.03 11.67 3.85
N GLY A 134 0.65 10.69 4.50
CA GLY A 134 1.10 9.46 3.86
C GLY A 134 -0.04 8.67 3.22
N TRP A 135 -1.22 8.61 3.84
CA TRP A 135 -2.40 7.97 3.23
C TRP A 135 -2.80 8.64 1.92
N ILE A 136 -2.82 9.98 1.91
CA ILE A 136 -3.11 10.74 0.68
C ILE A 136 -2.07 10.43 -0.39
N MET A 137 -0.79 10.45 -0.05
CA MET A 137 0.30 10.16 -0.99
C MET A 137 0.24 8.72 -1.53
N LEU A 138 -0.06 7.74 -0.67
CA LEU A 138 -0.25 6.34 -1.08
C LEU A 138 -1.47 6.18 -1.99
N TYR A 139 -2.57 6.88 -1.71
CA TYR A 139 -3.75 6.89 -2.56
C TYR A 139 -3.45 7.49 -3.93
N LEU A 140 -2.78 8.65 -3.98
CA LEU A 140 -2.41 9.30 -5.26
C LEU A 140 -1.43 8.44 -6.07
N PHE A 141 -0.44 7.84 -5.41
CA PHE A 141 0.46 6.90 -6.07
C PHE A 141 -0.29 5.70 -6.64
N ASN A 142 -1.24 5.14 -5.89
CA ASN A 142 -2.07 4.03 -6.34
C ASN A 142 -2.97 4.42 -7.52
N LEU A 143 -3.56 5.62 -7.48
CA LEU A 143 -4.35 6.18 -8.57
C LEU A 143 -3.55 6.26 -9.87
N LEU A 144 -2.33 6.82 -9.81
CA LEU A 144 -1.42 6.88 -10.95
C LEU A 144 -1.03 5.48 -11.44
N ARG A 145 -0.73 4.56 -10.51
CA ARG A 145 -0.40 3.17 -10.81
C ARG A 145 -1.49 2.48 -11.60
N ILE A 146 -2.74 2.54 -11.13
CA ILE A 146 -3.87 1.87 -11.78
C ILE A 146 -4.16 2.52 -13.13
N SER A 147 -4.20 3.85 -13.20
CA SER A 147 -4.42 4.57 -14.45
C SER A 147 -3.34 4.23 -15.48
N PHE A 148 -2.09 4.07 -15.07
CA PHE A 148 -1.00 3.63 -15.94
C PHE A 148 -1.21 2.19 -16.46
N ILE A 149 -1.66 1.27 -15.59
CA ILE A 149 -1.99 -0.11 -16.00
C ILE A 149 -3.11 -0.08 -17.05
N VAL A 150 -4.21 0.64 -16.77
CA VAL A 150 -5.36 0.75 -17.70
C VAL A 150 -4.91 1.29 -19.06
N ALA A 151 -4.11 2.36 -19.06
CA ALA A 151 -3.62 2.99 -20.29
C ALA A 151 -2.81 2.03 -21.18
N ILE A 152 -1.99 1.16 -20.57
CA ILE A 152 -1.20 0.18 -21.32
C ILE A 152 -2.05 -1.02 -21.75
N VAL A 153 -2.83 -1.59 -20.82
CA VAL A 153 -3.63 -2.80 -21.05
C VAL A 153 -4.70 -2.58 -22.13
N GLY A 154 -5.20 -1.36 -22.27
CA GLY A 154 -6.11 -1.00 -23.35
C GLY A 154 -5.57 -1.30 -24.76
N HIS A 155 -4.26 -1.21 -24.94
CA HIS A 155 -3.58 -1.48 -26.21
C HIS A 155 -2.78 -2.79 -26.20
N HIS A 156 -2.31 -3.21 -25.03
CA HIS A 156 -1.40 -4.32 -24.81
C HIS A 156 -1.83 -5.15 -23.59
N PRO A 157 -2.90 -5.95 -23.67
CA PRO A 157 -3.42 -6.73 -22.55
C PRO A 157 -2.41 -7.76 -22.02
N GLU A 158 -1.48 -8.21 -22.85
CA GLU A 158 -0.41 -9.15 -22.49
C GLU A 158 0.54 -8.64 -21.39
N TYR A 159 0.62 -7.33 -21.18
CA TYR A 159 1.48 -6.74 -20.16
C TYR A 159 0.83 -6.65 -18.78
N PHE A 160 -0.45 -7.00 -18.64
CA PHE A 160 -1.16 -6.88 -17.36
C PHE A 160 -0.45 -7.60 -16.22
N GLU A 161 -0.11 -8.87 -16.41
CA GLU A 161 0.52 -9.68 -15.35
C GLU A 161 1.88 -9.13 -14.91
N ILE A 162 2.70 -8.67 -15.85
CA ILE A 162 4.03 -8.12 -15.56
C ILE A 162 3.90 -6.77 -14.83
N LEU A 163 3.01 -5.91 -15.29
CA LEU A 163 2.81 -4.59 -14.69
C LEU A 163 2.16 -4.70 -13.31
N HIS A 164 1.02 -5.39 -13.23
CA HIS A 164 0.25 -5.51 -12.00
C HIS A 164 0.94 -6.40 -10.96
N GLY A 165 1.39 -7.58 -11.37
CA GLY A 165 1.92 -8.60 -10.48
C GLY A 165 3.36 -8.35 -10.04
N PHE A 166 4.19 -7.69 -10.85
CA PHE A 166 5.62 -7.57 -10.61
C PHE A 166 6.07 -6.11 -10.49
N ILE A 167 6.17 -5.38 -11.60
CA ILE A 167 6.83 -4.07 -11.64
C ILE A 167 6.21 -3.07 -10.66
N LEU A 168 4.92 -2.84 -10.78
CA LEU A 168 4.23 -1.80 -10.01
C LEU A 168 3.94 -2.22 -8.57
N LYS A 169 3.92 -3.51 -8.29
CA LYS A 169 3.86 -4.03 -6.92
C LYS A 169 5.14 -3.67 -6.15
N TYR A 170 6.31 -3.89 -6.73
CA TYR A 170 7.58 -3.53 -6.07
C TYR A 170 7.78 -2.01 -6.03
N ALA A 171 7.38 -1.28 -7.05
CA ALA A 171 7.38 0.18 -7.05
C ALA A 171 6.58 0.75 -5.85
N PHE A 172 5.47 0.10 -5.49
CA PHE A 172 4.67 0.50 -4.33
C PHE A 172 5.42 0.32 -3.00
N TYR A 173 6.12 -0.80 -2.82
CA TYR A 173 6.93 -1.01 -1.61
C TYR A 173 8.12 -0.06 -1.55
N ILE A 174 8.74 0.25 -2.68
CA ILE A 174 9.81 1.27 -2.77
C ILE A 174 9.25 2.65 -2.37
N PHE A 175 8.04 2.98 -2.79
CA PHE A 175 7.40 4.23 -2.42
C PHE A 175 7.11 4.30 -0.91
N ILE A 176 6.59 3.24 -0.28
CA ILE A 176 6.42 3.15 1.17
C ILE A 176 7.75 3.33 1.90
N TRP A 177 8.79 2.68 1.40
CA TRP A 177 10.15 2.79 1.94
C TRP A 177 10.69 4.22 1.84
N SER A 178 10.46 4.90 0.72
CA SER A 178 10.88 6.31 0.53
C SER A 178 10.15 7.24 1.51
N LEU A 179 8.85 7.05 1.75
CA LEU A 179 8.09 7.82 2.74
C LEU A 179 8.62 7.57 4.17
N TRP A 180 8.97 6.32 4.47
CA TRP A 180 9.55 5.99 5.77
C TRP A 180 10.96 6.58 5.94
N LEU A 181 11.81 6.55 4.92
CA LEU A 181 13.11 7.23 4.95
C LEU A 181 12.95 8.74 5.17
N LEU A 182 11.98 9.36 4.52
CA LEU A 182 11.67 10.78 4.72
C LEU A 182 11.28 11.05 6.19
N TRP A 183 10.48 10.16 6.79
CA TRP A 183 10.18 10.24 8.23
C TRP A 183 11.43 10.18 9.09
N GLU A 184 12.30 9.20 8.86
CA GLU A 184 13.55 9.02 9.63
C GLU A 184 14.46 10.25 9.50
N GLU A 185 14.55 10.81 8.32
CA GLU A 185 15.39 11.98 8.06
C GLU A 185 14.86 13.25 8.72
N LEU A 186 13.55 13.48 8.63
CA LEU A 186 12.94 14.71 9.16
C LEU A 186 12.77 14.71 10.68
N PHE A 187 12.51 13.55 11.31
CA PHE A 187 12.04 13.51 12.70
C PHE A 187 12.87 12.65 13.65
N VAL A 188 13.77 11.82 13.15
CA VAL A 188 14.57 10.91 13.98
C VAL A 188 16.04 11.27 13.98
N LYS A 189 16.65 11.49 12.81
CA LYS A 189 18.11 11.72 12.68
C LYS A 189 18.60 13.09 13.18
N TYR A 190 17.73 14.08 13.25
CA TYR A 190 18.10 15.45 13.59
C TYR A 190 17.75 15.86 15.05
N LYS A 191 17.67 14.88 15.96
CA LYS A 191 17.55 15.15 17.40
C LYS A 191 18.78 14.72 18.18
#